data_4eed178872ab254e90d4f16fdf15438b
#
_entry.id   4eed178872ab254e90d4f16fdf15438b
#
_cell.length_a   1.000
_cell.length_b   1.000
_cell.length_c   1.000
_cell.angle_alpha   90.00
_cell.angle_beta   90.00
_cell.angle_gamma   90.00
#
_symmetry.space_group_name_H-M   'P 1'
#
loop_
_entity.id
_entity.type
_entity.pdbx_description
1 polymer ?
#
loop_
_entity_poly.entity_id
_entity_poly.type
_entity_poly.pdbx_seq_one_letter_code
_entity_poly.pdbx_strand_id
1 'polypeptide(L)'
;NRRSRGLGDVYKRQVFRHMHGFVQNIGRTALNFLAAFGRITLFSITAVRWIFTPPYYWQQLLRQIVDIGYFSLPVVGLTTLFSGMVLALQSYTGFARFSAEDTVATVVVLSVTRELGPVLAGLMVAGRIGASMAAEIGTMRVTDQIDALDTLSTRPMQYLVAPRLLAGTICLPFLVLVGDVIGVFGGYLIGVYRLGFNPSIYLARTLEYLEVSDITLGLVKAAVFGFLIALMGCYHGYNSGRGAQG
;
A
#
# COMPACT_ATOMS: atom_id res chain seq x y z
N ASN A 1 -23.76 -3.30 -64.63
CA ASN A 1 -23.59 -4.19 -63.44
C ASN A 1 -22.13 -4.47 -62.98
N ARG A 2 -21.11 -3.85 -63.57
CA ARG A 2 -19.71 -3.96 -63.09
C ARG A 2 -19.35 -2.93 -62.02
N ARG A 3 -20.02 -1.78 -61.91
CA ARG A 3 -19.74 -0.73 -60.93
C ARG A 3 -20.22 -1.08 -59.48
N SER A 4 -21.26 -1.88 -59.33
CA SER A 4 -21.80 -2.26 -58.02
C SER A 4 -20.96 -3.34 -57.32
N ARG A 5 -20.23 -4.18 -58.05
CA ARG A 5 -19.34 -5.21 -57.49
C ARG A 5 -18.06 -4.60 -56.89
N GLY A 6 -17.53 -3.53 -57.48
CA GLY A 6 -16.34 -2.86 -56.96
C GLY A 6 -16.54 -2.11 -55.63
N LEU A 7 -17.72 -1.54 -55.42
CA LEU A 7 -18.06 -0.85 -54.16
C LEU A 7 -18.21 -1.82 -52.97
N GLY A 8 -18.76 -3.02 -53.22
CA GLY A 8 -18.88 -4.05 -52.16
C GLY A 8 -17.54 -4.62 -51.71
N ASP A 9 -16.58 -4.76 -52.63
CA ASP A 9 -15.23 -5.24 -52.28
C ASP A 9 -14.40 -4.20 -51.53
N VAL A 10 -14.55 -2.91 -51.83
CA VAL A 10 -13.90 -1.82 -51.10
C VAL A 10 -14.45 -1.74 -49.68
N TYR A 11 -15.77 -1.86 -49.51
CA TYR A 11 -16.43 -1.83 -48.21
C TYR A 11 -16.02 -3.04 -47.33
N LYS A 12 -15.98 -4.24 -47.89
CA LYS A 12 -15.50 -5.45 -47.21
C LYS A 12 -14.03 -5.30 -46.78
N ARG A 13 -13.17 -4.76 -47.63
CA ARG A 13 -11.76 -4.54 -47.30
C ARG A 13 -11.60 -3.47 -46.19
N GLN A 14 -12.42 -2.43 -46.16
CA GLN A 14 -12.40 -1.43 -45.09
C GLN A 14 -12.86 -2.01 -43.73
N VAL A 15 -13.96 -2.79 -43.74
CA VAL A 15 -14.46 -3.44 -42.52
C VAL A 15 -13.44 -4.46 -41.99
N PHE A 16 -12.84 -5.28 -42.88
CA PHE A 16 -11.77 -6.21 -42.48
C PHE A 16 -10.55 -5.47 -41.91
N ARG A 17 -10.14 -4.34 -42.46
CA ARG A 17 -9.01 -3.53 -41.98
C ARG A 17 -9.29 -2.91 -40.62
N HIS A 18 -10.53 -2.48 -40.35
CA HIS A 18 -10.95 -1.96 -39.04
C HIS A 18 -11.01 -3.06 -37.97
N MET A 19 -11.54 -4.24 -38.33
CA MET A 19 -11.56 -5.40 -37.42
C MET A 19 -10.15 -5.89 -37.09
N HIS A 20 -9.25 -5.99 -38.06
CA HIS A 20 -7.85 -6.35 -37.80
C HIS A 20 -7.14 -5.31 -36.92
N GLY A 21 -7.39 -4.01 -37.13
CA GLY A 21 -6.85 -2.95 -36.27
C GLY A 21 -7.34 -3.03 -34.84
N PHE A 22 -8.62 -3.36 -34.64
CA PHE A 22 -9.22 -3.51 -33.31
C PHE A 22 -8.63 -4.72 -32.57
N VAL A 23 -8.58 -5.89 -33.20
CA VAL A 23 -8.00 -7.12 -32.64
C VAL A 23 -6.49 -6.93 -32.35
N GLN A 24 -5.77 -6.27 -33.24
CA GLN A 24 -4.35 -5.94 -33.03
C GLN A 24 -4.13 -5.00 -31.84
N ASN A 25 -5.00 -4.00 -31.64
CA ASN A 25 -4.90 -3.10 -30.48
C ASN A 25 -5.19 -3.83 -29.18
N ILE A 26 -6.21 -4.68 -29.12
CA ILE A 26 -6.48 -5.52 -27.95
C ILE A 26 -5.30 -6.44 -27.65
N GLY A 27 -4.77 -7.13 -28.68
CA GLY A 27 -3.60 -8.00 -28.53
C GLY A 27 -2.36 -7.25 -28.03
N ARG A 28 -2.10 -6.04 -28.57
CA ARG A 28 -0.99 -5.19 -28.12
C ARG A 28 -1.18 -4.73 -26.68
N THR A 29 -2.40 -4.33 -26.29
CA THR A 29 -2.70 -3.92 -24.90
C THR A 29 -2.51 -5.08 -23.93
N ALA A 30 -3.02 -6.28 -24.28
CA ALA A 30 -2.83 -7.47 -23.47
C ALA A 30 -1.36 -7.87 -23.33
N LEU A 31 -0.60 -7.84 -24.42
CA LEU A 31 0.85 -8.12 -24.38
C LEU A 31 1.63 -7.07 -23.58
N ASN A 32 1.29 -5.79 -23.70
CA ASN A 32 1.89 -4.73 -22.90
C ASN A 32 1.59 -4.89 -21.42
N PHE A 33 0.37 -5.28 -21.06
CA PHE A 33 -0.01 -5.57 -19.67
C PHE A 33 0.79 -6.76 -19.12
N LEU A 34 0.85 -7.87 -19.87
CA LEU A 34 1.66 -9.03 -19.47
C LEU A 34 3.15 -8.71 -19.34
N ALA A 35 3.67 -7.91 -20.27
CA ALA A 35 5.06 -7.45 -20.21
C ALA A 35 5.33 -6.54 -19.01
N ALA A 36 4.40 -5.64 -18.66
CA ALA A 36 4.51 -4.81 -17.47
C ALA A 36 4.49 -5.66 -16.18
N PHE A 37 3.55 -6.61 -16.10
CA PHE A 37 3.47 -7.55 -14.99
C PHE A 37 4.75 -8.38 -14.87
N GLY A 38 5.27 -8.90 -15.99
CA GLY A 38 6.54 -9.64 -16.03
C GLY A 38 7.73 -8.81 -15.53
N ARG A 39 7.83 -7.54 -15.92
CA ARG A 39 8.89 -6.64 -15.43
C ARG A 39 8.82 -6.43 -13.92
N ILE A 40 7.62 -6.18 -13.36
CA ILE A 40 7.43 -6.02 -11.92
C ILE A 40 7.81 -7.30 -11.18
N THR A 41 7.39 -8.46 -11.69
CA THR A 41 7.68 -9.77 -11.08
C THR A 41 9.19 -10.06 -11.07
N LEU A 42 9.89 -9.84 -12.20
CA LEU A 42 11.34 -10.01 -12.28
C LEU A 42 12.09 -9.05 -11.36
N PHE A 43 11.65 -7.80 -11.28
CA PHE A 43 12.19 -6.82 -10.33
C PHE A 43 12.00 -7.28 -8.90
N SER A 44 10.81 -7.77 -8.54
CA SER A 44 10.48 -8.28 -7.21
C SER A 44 11.36 -9.46 -6.82
N ILE A 45 11.50 -10.45 -7.70
CA ILE A 45 12.33 -11.64 -7.47
C ILE A 45 13.80 -11.21 -7.28
N THR A 46 14.28 -10.31 -8.11
CA THR A 46 15.64 -9.80 -8.01
C THR A 46 15.86 -9.05 -6.70
N ALA A 47 14.94 -8.16 -6.32
CA ALA A 47 15.01 -7.41 -5.08
C ALA A 47 14.98 -8.32 -3.85
N VAL A 48 14.08 -9.31 -3.82
CA VAL A 48 14.00 -10.29 -2.72
C VAL A 48 15.27 -11.12 -2.63
N ARG A 49 15.84 -11.55 -3.77
CA ARG A 49 17.11 -12.29 -3.78
C ARG A 49 18.25 -11.49 -3.13
N TRP A 50 18.32 -10.18 -3.37
CA TRP A 50 19.35 -9.32 -2.81
C TRP A 50 19.15 -9.04 -1.31
N ILE A 51 17.96 -9.24 -0.76
CA ILE A 51 17.74 -9.16 0.69
C ILE A 51 18.55 -10.23 1.43
N PHE A 52 18.67 -11.42 0.85
CA PHE A 52 19.35 -12.56 1.48
C PHE A 52 20.84 -12.70 1.11
N THR A 53 21.37 -11.79 0.31
CA THR A 53 22.76 -11.87 -0.17
C THR A 53 23.63 -10.82 0.51
N PRO A 54 24.77 -11.18 1.17
CA PRO A 54 25.70 -10.20 1.73
C PRO A 54 26.39 -9.40 0.59
N PRO A 55 26.87 -8.16 0.87
CA PRO A 55 26.93 -7.44 2.14
C PRO A 55 25.60 -6.79 2.58
N TYR A 56 25.40 -6.71 3.90
CA TYR A 56 24.21 -6.06 4.47
C TYR A 56 24.51 -4.60 4.83
N TYR A 57 23.69 -3.68 4.34
CA TYR A 57 23.84 -2.23 4.59
C TYR A 57 22.97 -1.77 5.76
N TRP A 58 23.37 -2.17 6.99
CA TRP A 58 22.62 -1.88 8.24
C TRP A 58 22.34 -0.40 8.45
N GLN A 59 23.30 0.46 8.10
CA GLN A 59 23.14 1.90 8.26
C GLN A 59 22.02 2.45 7.38
N GLN A 60 21.91 1.97 6.14
CA GLN A 60 20.82 2.35 5.24
C GLN A 60 19.48 1.80 5.73
N LEU A 61 19.45 0.56 6.22
CA LEU A 61 18.24 -0.04 6.79
C LEU A 61 17.72 0.77 7.98
N LEU A 62 18.58 1.13 8.93
CA LEU A 62 18.20 1.93 10.10
C LEU A 62 17.68 3.31 9.70
N ARG A 63 18.32 3.98 8.73
CA ARG A 63 17.82 5.25 8.20
C ARG A 63 16.42 5.10 7.63
N GLN A 64 16.18 4.09 6.81
CA GLN A 64 14.85 3.83 6.23
C GLN A 64 13.79 3.46 7.30
N ILE A 65 14.18 2.73 8.36
CA ILE A 65 13.30 2.43 9.50
C ILE A 65 12.84 3.72 10.19
N VAL A 66 13.74 4.68 10.39
CA VAL A 66 13.39 5.97 10.99
C VAL A 66 12.50 6.78 10.05
N ASP A 67 12.83 6.85 8.77
CA ASP A 67 12.07 7.62 7.78
C ASP A 67 10.65 7.07 7.58
N ILE A 68 10.50 5.75 7.49
CA ILE A 68 9.20 5.10 7.31
C ILE A 68 8.43 5.04 8.63
N GLY A 69 9.08 4.57 9.70
CA GLY A 69 8.46 4.32 10.99
C GLY A 69 8.16 5.61 11.75
N TYR A 70 9.21 6.26 12.24
CA TYR A 70 9.07 7.39 13.15
C TYR A 70 8.32 8.58 12.56
N PHE A 71 8.69 9.02 11.36
CA PHE A 71 8.04 10.17 10.75
C PHE A 71 6.63 9.90 10.21
N SER A 72 6.18 8.65 10.12
CA SER A 72 4.78 8.34 9.76
C SER A 72 3.87 8.20 10.99
N LEU A 73 4.43 7.99 12.20
CA LEU A 73 3.64 7.82 13.43
C LEU A 73 2.60 8.93 13.66
N PRO A 74 2.93 10.24 13.57
CA PRO A 74 1.94 11.29 13.84
C PRO A 74 0.75 11.24 12.88
N VAL A 75 1.02 11.01 11.59
CA VAL A 75 -0.02 10.98 10.56
C VAL A 75 -0.89 9.73 10.72
N VAL A 76 -0.30 8.56 10.89
CA VAL A 76 -1.02 7.31 11.11
C VAL A 76 -1.81 7.38 12.42
N GLY A 77 -1.20 7.83 13.51
CA GLY A 77 -1.87 7.94 14.80
C GLY A 77 -3.07 8.88 14.77
N LEU A 78 -2.93 10.05 14.15
CA LEU A 78 -4.02 11.02 14.04
C LEU A 78 -5.17 10.49 13.18
N THR A 79 -4.86 9.87 12.04
CA THR A 79 -5.89 9.31 11.16
C THR A 79 -6.64 8.14 11.79
N THR A 80 -5.95 7.23 12.46
CA THR A 80 -6.58 6.10 13.16
C THR A 80 -7.38 6.56 14.36
N LEU A 81 -6.91 7.57 15.12
CA LEU A 81 -7.65 8.18 16.23
C LEU A 81 -9.02 8.69 15.78
N PHE A 82 -9.02 9.56 14.78
CA PHE A 82 -10.26 10.12 14.25
C PHE A 82 -11.17 9.06 13.61
N SER A 83 -10.59 8.08 12.94
CA SER A 83 -11.37 6.98 12.35
C SER A 83 -12.06 6.14 13.43
N GLY A 84 -11.37 5.83 14.53
CA GLY A 84 -11.96 5.15 15.68
C GLY A 84 -13.08 5.96 16.33
N MET A 85 -12.89 7.27 16.48
CA MET A 85 -13.93 8.18 17.00
C MET A 85 -15.17 8.19 16.11
N VAL A 86 -14.99 8.35 14.80
CA VAL A 86 -16.10 8.37 13.82
C VAL A 86 -16.80 7.03 13.78
N LEU A 87 -16.04 5.92 13.80
CA LEU A 87 -16.62 4.59 13.78
C LEU A 87 -17.50 4.32 15.03
N ALA A 88 -17.08 4.77 16.22
CA ALA A 88 -17.87 4.64 17.43
C ALA A 88 -19.19 5.42 17.32
N LEU A 89 -19.16 6.67 16.83
CA LEU A 89 -20.36 7.48 16.63
C LEU A 89 -21.30 6.86 15.60
N GLN A 90 -20.76 6.41 14.48
CA GLN A 90 -21.53 5.83 13.39
C GLN A 90 -22.20 4.51 13.80
N SER A 91 -21.43 3.65 14.48
CA SER A 91 -21.94 2.38 14.99
C SER A 91 -23.04 2.60 16.03
N TYR A 92 -22.85 3.55 16.95
CA TYR A 92 -23.88 3.91 17.93
C TYR A 92 -25.19 4.33 17.26
N THR A 93 -25.11 5.23 16.27
CA THR A 93 -26.32 5.71 15.56
C THR A 93 -27.07 4.57 14.87
N GLY A 94 -26.35 3.55 14.39
CA GLY A 94 -26.95 2.35 13.80
C GLY A 94 -27.57 1.41 14.83
N PHE A 95 -26.84 1.08 15.89
CA PHE A 95 -27.27 0.08 16.89
C PHE A 95 -28.26 0.59 17.91
N ALA A 96 -28.31 1.89 18.19
CA ALA A 96 -29.31 2.49 19.08
C ALA A 96 -30.75 2.22 18.64
N ARG A 97 -31.01 2.06 17.34
CA ARG A 97 -32.32 1.71 16.79
C ARG A 97 -32.80 0.29 17.19
N PHE A 98 -31.84 -0.58 17.54
CA PHE A 98 -32.10 -1.98 17.89
C PHE A 98 -31.86 -2.27 19.38
N SER A 99 -31.61 -1.23 20.20
CA SER A 99 -31.24 -1.37 21.63
C SER A 99 -30.00 -2.27 21.82
N ALA A 100 -29.08 -2.27 20.86
CA ALA A 100 -27.88 -3.09 20.85
C ALA A 100 -26.61 -2.24 21.04
N GLU A 101 -26.67 -1.22 21.87
CA GLU A 101 -25.61 -0.23 22.11
C GLU A 101 -24.32 -0.86 22.68
N ASP A 102 -24.48 -1.95 23.46
CA ASP A 102 -23.36 -2.68 24.07
C ASP A 102 -22.39 -3.30 23.03
N THR A 103 -22.84 -3.47 21.78
CA THR A 103 -22.00 -4.04 20.72
C THR A 103 -21.05 -3.04 20.07
N VAL A 104 -21.20 -1.74 20.35
CA VAL A 104 -20.37 -0.67 19.75
C VAL A 104 -18.87 -0.90 20.04
N ALA A 105 -18.52 -1.23 21.27
CA ALA A 105 -17.11 -1.48 21.65
C ALA A 105 -16.50 -2.63 20.84
N THR A 106 -17.25 -3.73 20.69
CA THR A 106 -16.83 -4.90 19.91
C THR A 106 -16.63 -4.57 18.44
N VAL A 107 -17.58 -3.84 17.85
CA VAL A 107 -17.49 -3.45 16.43
C VAL A 107 -16.30 -2.53 16.18
N VAL A 108 -16.04 -1.57 17.09
CA VAL A 108 -14.91 -0.66 16.97
C VAL A 108 -13.59 -1.43 17.01
N VAL A 109 -13.38 -2.27 18.03
CA VAL A 109 -12.12 -3.00 18.16
C VAL A 109 -11.87 -3.94 16.99
N LEU A 110 -12.85 -4.75 16.60
CA LEU A 110 -12.69 -5.70 15.50
C LEU A 110 -12.51 -5.01 14.14
N SER A 111 -13.25 -3.93 13.88
CA SER A 111 -13.12 -3.20 12.62
C SER A 111 -11.78 -2.48 12.51
N VAL A 112 -11.28 -1.89 13.60
CA VAL A 112 -9.98 -1.22 13.61
C VAL A 112 -8.86 -2.23 13.43
N THR A 113 -8.80 -3.28 14.25
CA THR A 113 -7.67 -4.22 14.24
C THR A 113 -7.62 -5.10 12.99
N ARG A 114 -8.76 -5.55 12.47
CA ARG A 114 -8.81 -6.47 11.33
C ARG A 114 -8.67 -5.79 9.98
N GLU A 115 -9.27 -4.60 9.81
CA GLU A 115 -9.40 -3.98 8.49
C GLU A 115 -8.90 -2.53 8.45
N LEU A 116 -9.45 -1.64 9.28
CA LEU A 116 -9.19 -0.20 9.15
C LEU A 116 -7.75 0.18 9.50
N GLY A 117 -7.18 -0.41 10.55
CA GLY A 117 -5.80 -0.14 10.95
C GLY A 117 -4.82 -0.42 9.83
N PRO A 118 -4.74 -1.65 9.30
CA PRO A 118 -3.85 -1.99 8.20
C PRO A 118 -4.08 -1.16 6.94
N VAL A 119 -5.35 -0.90 6.57
CA VAL A 119 -5.68 -0.16 5.36
C VAL A 119 -5.35 1.33 5.50
N LEU A 120 -5.72 1.97 6.61
CA LEU A 120 -5.45 3.39 6.83
C LEU A 120 -3.95 3.67 6.96
N ALA A 121 -3.24 2.88 7.76
CA ALA A 121 -1.79 2.99 7.87
C ALA A 121 -1.11 2.76 6.52
N GLY A 122 -1.51 1.72 5.78
CA GLY A 122 -0.99 1.43 4.45
C GLY A 122 -1.22 2.58 3.47
N LEU A 123 -2.43 3.16 3.44
CA LEU A 123 -2.76 4.27 2.55
C LEU A 123 -1.94 5.53 2.87
N MET A 124 -1.80 5.88 4.16
CA MET A 124 -1.01 7.03 4.59
C MET A 124 0.48 6.86 4.27
N VAL A 125 1.02 5.66 4.53
CA VAL A 125 2.42 5.35 4.20
C VAL A 125 2.64 5.30 2.68
N ALA A 126 1.70 4.77 1.89
CA ALA A 126 1.79 4.75 0.43
C ALA A 126 1.88 6.17 -0.14
N GLY A 127 1.01 7.07 0.31
CA GLY A 127 0.99 8.46 -0.15
C GLY A 127 2.26 9.24 0.22
N ARG A 128 2.80 9.03 1.42
CA ARG A 128 3.97 9.75 1.89
C ARG A 128 5.28 9.09 1.47
N ILE A 129 5.46 7.83 1.84
CA ILE A 129 6.74 7.12 1.68
C ILE A 129 6.89 6.54 0.28
N GLY A 130 5.81 5.98 -0.29
CA GLY A 130 5.85 5.44 -1.65
C GLY A 130 6.23 6.51 -2.67
N ALA A 131 5.62 7.70 -2.57
CA ALA A 131 5.94 8.84 -3.41
C ALA A 131 7.37 9.36 -3.17
N SER A 132 7.80 9.48 -1.89
CA SER A 132 9.15 9.92 -1.53
C SER A 132 10.23 8.98 -2.06
N MET A 133 10.04 7.66 -1.91
CA MET A 133 10.97 6.65 -2.44
C MET A 133 11.08 6.71 -3.96
N ALA A 134 9.93 6.85 -4.65
CA ALA A 134 9.92 6.97 -6.10
C ALA A 134 10.64 8.24 -6.57
N ALA A 135 10.42 9.38 -5.91
CA ALA A 135 11.08 10.64 -6.22
C ALA A 135 12.59 10.61 -5.95
N GLU A 136 13.01 10.05 -4.81
CA GLU A 136 14.43 9.95 -4.44
C GLU A 136 15.20 9.08 -5.41
N ILE A 137 14.74 7.85 -5.68
CA ILE A 137 15.39 6.92 -6.62
C ILE A 137 15.30 7.48 -8.04
N GLY A 138 14.16 8.09 -8.42
CA GLY A 138 13.98 8.73 -9.71
C GLY A 138 14.98 9.87 -9.93
N THR A 139 15.19 10.72 -8.94
CA THR A 139 16.23 11.77 -9.00
C THR A 139 17.63 11.18 -9.16
N MET A 140 17.96 10.12 -8.41
CA MET A 140 19.23 9.41 -8.54
C MET A 140 19.42 8.79 -9.95
N ARG A 141 18.32 8.36 -10.59
CA ARG A 141 18.35 7.83 -11.96
C ARG A 141 18.59 8.91 -12.98
N VAL A 142 17.92 10.05 -12.86
CA VAL A 142 18.05 11.19 -13.78
C VAL A 142 19.45 11.82 -13.71
N THR A 143 20.06 11.82 -12.52
CA THR A 143 21.41 12.38 -12.29
C THR A 143 22.54 11.38 -12.45
N ASP A 144 22.28 10.21 -13.07
CA ASP A 144 23.24 9.12 -13.34
C ASP A 144 23.97 8.59 -12.08
N GLN A 145 23.45 8.88 -10.88
CA GLN A 145 24.03 8.37 -9.62
C GLN A 145 23.93 6.84 -9.51
N ILE A 146 22.89 6.23 -10.07
CA ILE A 146 22.72 4.77 -10.10
C ILE A 146 23.81 4.14 -10.96
N ASP A 147 24.11 4.74 -12.12
CA ASP A 147 25.17 4.27 -13.02
C ASP A 147 26.56 4.49 -12.39
N ALA A 148 26.75 5.56 -11.60
CA ALA A 148 27.95 5.78 -10.81
C ALA A 148 28.17 4.71 -9.73
N LEU A 149 27.11 4.23 -9.06
CA LEU A 149 27.21 3.12 -8.11
C LEU A 149 27.70 1.82 -8.78
N ASP A 150 27.23 1.53 -9.99
CA ASP A 150 27.69 0.38 -10.76
C ASP A 150 29.17 0.48 -11.11
N THR A 151 29.67 1.66 -11.48
CA THR A 151 31.12 1.87 -11.76
C THR A 151 31.99 1.68 -10.52
N LEU A 152 31.43 1.95 -9.33
CA LEU A 152 32.09 1.70 -8.04
C LEU A 152 31.96 0.25 -7.56
N SER A 153 31.52 -0.68 -8.42
CA SER A 153 31.29 -2.09 -8.10
C SER A 153 30.25 -2.31 -6.98
N THR A 154 29.44 -1.31 -6.69
CA THR A 154 28.34 -1.40 -5.73
C THR A 154 27.04 -1.71 -6.48
N ARG A 155 26.35 -2.79 -6.11
CA ARG A 155 25.12 -3.19 -6.78
C ARG A 155 23.95 -2.30 -6.36
N PRO A 156 23.36 -1.47 -7.25
CA PRO A 156 22.33 -0.51 -6.87
C PRO A 156 21.07 -1.16 -6.26
N MET A 157 20.67 -2.31 -6.78
CA MET A 157 19.51 -3.06 -6.24
C MET A 157 19.71 -3.47 -4.79
N GLN A 158 20.93 -3.87 -4.42
CA GLN A 158 21.25 -4.30 -3.06
C GLN A 158 21.40 -3.11 -2.11
N TYR A 159 21.95 -2.00 -2.60
CA TYR A 159 22.22 -0.81 -1.80
C TYR A 159 20.99 0.06 -1.59
N LEU A 160 20.16 0.25 -2.65
CA LEU A 160 19.02 1.16 -2.64
C LEU A 160 17.69 0.45 -2.36
N VAL A 161 17.43 -0.68 -3.02
CA VAL A 161 16.10 -1.31 -3.01
C VAL A 161 15.93 -2.25 -1.82
N ALA A 162 16.89 -3.15 -1.57
CA ALA A 162 16.76 -4.16 -0.53
C ALA A 162 16.53 -3.58 0.88
N PRO A 163 17.25 -2.54 1.36
CA PRO A 163 16.99 -1.95 2.67
C PRO A 163 15.61 -1.29 2.78
N ARG A 164 15.13 -0.67 1.69
CA ARG A 164 13.80 -0.03 1.66
C ARG A 164 12.67 -1.06 1.73
N LEU A 165 12.81 -2.19 1.01
CA LEU A 165 11.84 -3.28 1.10
C LEU A 165 11.75 -3.87 2.51
N LEU A 166 12.90 -4.17 3.11
CA LEU A 166 12.96 -4.69 4.49
C LEU A 166 12.35 -3.70 5.47
N ALA A 167 12.76 -2.44 5.42
CA ALA A 167 12.24 -1.41 6.30
C ALA A 167 10.71 -1.24 6.15
N GLY A 168 10.19 -1.19 4.93
CA GLY A 168 8.74 -1.10 4.67
C GLY A 168 7.97 -2.30 5.23
N THR A 169 8.49 -3.51 5.00
CA THR A 169 7.85 -4.75 5.48
C THR A 169 7.83 -4.85 7.01
N ILE A 170 8.87 -4.35 7.69
CA ILE A 170 8.98 -4.40 9.15
C ILE A 170 8.23 -3.23 9.80
N CYS A 171 8.39 -2.01 9.28
CA CYS A 171 7.83 -0.81 9.92
C CYS A 171 6.31 -0.74 9.85
N LEU A 172 5.69 -1.20 8.76
CA LEU A 172 4.25 -1.08 8.60
C LEU A 172 3.45 -1.87 9.64
N PRO A 173 3.78 -3.13 9.99
CA PRO A 173 3.15 -3.83 11.10
C PRO A 173 3.26 -3.08 12.44
N PHE A 174 4.42 -2.48 12.75
CA PHE A 174 4.58 -1.68 13.97
C PHE A 174 3.72 -0.41 13.96
N LEU A 175 3.63 0.27 12.82
CA LEU A 175 2.76 1.44 12.65
C LEU A 175 1.29 1.06 12.82
N VAL A 176 0.87 -0.09 12.29
CA VAL A 176 -0.49 -0.60 12.44
C VAL A 176 -0.78 -0.94 13.89
N LEU A 177 0.12 -1.63 14.58
CA LEU A 177 -0.06 -1.97 15.98
C LEU A 177 -0.25 -0.71 16.85
N VAL A 178 0.55 0.32 16.65
CA VAL A 178 0.39 1.61 17.33
C VAL A 178 -0.91 2.31 16.90
N GLY A 179 -1.22 2.27 15.60
CA GLY A 179 -2.44 2.83 15.04
C GLY A 179 -3.71 2.18 15.60
N ASP A 180 -3.71 0.85 15.76
CA ASP A 180 -4.83 0.09 16.34
C ASP A 180 -5.10 0.50 17.78
N VAL A 181 -4.04 0.59 18.60
CA VAL A 181 -4.16 1.06 19.99
C VAL A 181 -4.74 2.48 20.05
N ILE A 182 -4.23 3.38 19.22
CA ILE A 182 -4.70 4.78 19.16
C ILE A 182 -6.14 4.85 18.62
N GLY A 183 -6.49 4.05 17.61
CA GLY A 183 -7.83 4.02 17.03
C GLY A 183 -8.89 3.47 17.98
N VAL A 184 -8.58 2.38 18.68
CA VAL A 184 -9.46 1.83 19.73
C VAL A 184 -9.61 2.83 20.88
N PHE A 185 -8.52 3.51 21.27
CA PHE A 185 -8.57 4.59 22.27
C PHE A 185 -9.46 5.74 21.80
N GLY A 186 -9.42 6.13 20.52
CA GLY A 186 -10.33 7.11 19.94
C GLY A 186 -11.80 6.72 20.08
N GLY A 187 -12.13 5.44 19.80
CA GLY A 187 -13.46 4.88 20.01
C GLY A 187 -13.89 4.90 21.48
N TYR A 188 -12.97 4.56 22.40
CA TYR A 188 -13.19 4.64 23.85
C TYR A 188 -13.51 6.06 24.31
N LEU A 189 -12.77 7.08 23.84
CA LEU A 189 -13.01 8.47 24.21
C LEU A 189 -14.44 8.90 23.85
N ILE A 190 -14.90 8.59 22.66
CA ILE A 190 -16.27 8.92 22.24
C ILE A 190 -17.30 8.08 23.01
N GLY A 191 -17.08 6.78 23.16
CA GLY A 191 -18.00 5.88 23.86
C GLY A 191 -18.25 6.32 25.30
N VAL A 192 -17.20 6.66 26.03
CA VAL A 192 -17.30 7.04 27.44
C VAL A 192 -17.75 8.49 27.60
N TYR A 193 -17.04 9.44 26.99
CA TYR A 193 -17.29 10.87 27.29
C TYR A 193 -18.44 11.48 26.50
N ARG A 194 -18.78 10.95 25.33
CA ARG A 194 -19.87 11.52 24.50
C ARG A 194 -21.15 10.70 24.57
N LEU A 195 -21.03 9.35 24.58
CA LEU A 195 -22.18 8.45 24.55
C LEU A 195 -22.59 7.99 25.95
N GLY A 196 -21.77 8.23 26.99
CA GLY A 196 -22.09 7.93 28.39
C GLY A 196 -21.97 6.45 28.75
N PHE A 197 -21.23 5.65 28.00
CA PHE A 197 -20.99 4.25 28.35
C PHE A 197 -20.15 4.12 29.63
N ASN A 198 -20.41 3.06 30.38
CA ASN A 198 -19.58 2.74 31.54
C ASN A 198 -18.16 2.35 31.10
N PRO A 199 -17.10 3.05 31.59
CA PRO A 199 -15.72 2.81 31.18
C PRO A 199 -15.26 1.37 31.37
N SER A 200 -15.60 0.77 32.50
CA SER A 200 -15.20 -0.60 32.85
C SER A 200 -15.87 -1.64 31.93
N ILE A 201 -17.15 -1.44 31.62
CA ILE A 201 -17.88 -2.34 30.72
C ILE A 201 -17.34 -2.20 29.31
N TYR A 202 -17.07 -0.97 28.83
CA TYR A 202 -16.51 -0.75 27.49
C TYR A 202 -15.16 -1.44 27.32
N LEU A 203 -14.25 -1.28 28.28
CA LEU A 203 -12.93 -1.93 28.26
C LEU A 203 -13.04 -3.45 28.35
N ALA A 204 -13.91 -3.96 29.23
CA ALA A 204 -14.12 -5.40 29.36
C ALA A 204 -14.61 -6.02 28.04
N ARG A 205 -15.58 -5.40 27.37
CA ARG A 205 -16.07 -5.84 26.06
C ARG A 205 -14.99 -5.75 24.96
N THR A 206 -14.20 -4.66 24.96
CA THR A 206 -13.09 -4.52 24.01
C THR A 206 -12.09 -5.66 24.14
N LEU A 207 -11.71 -6.04 25.36
CA LEU A 207 -10.73 -7.11 25.60
C LEU A 207 -11.31 -8.51 25.43
N GLU A 208 -12.58 -8.72 25.77
CA GLU A 208 -13.27 -10.01 25.65
C GLU A 208 -13.35 -10.51 24.20
N TYR A 209 -13.58 -9.60 23.26
CA TYR A 209 -13.77 -9.95 21.86
C TYR A 209 -12.51 -9.79 20.99
N LEU A 210 -11.42 -9.25 21.54
CA LEU A 210 -10.17 -9.13 20.81
C LEU A 210 -9.36 -10.43 20.89
N GLU A 211 -9.35 -11.19 19.83
CA GLU A 211 -8.54 -12.40 19.72
C GLU A 211 -7.14 -12.10 19.18
N VAL A 212 -6.16 -12.93 19.57
CA VAL A 212 -4.79 -12.86 19.04
C VAL A 212 -4.77 -13.09 17.52
N SER A 213 -5.72 -13.88 17.01
CA SER A 213 -5.90 -14.14 15.58
C SER A 213 -6.20 -12.85 14.79
N ASP A 214 -6.98 -11.92 15.38
CA ASP A 214 -7.36 -10.66 14.72
C ASP A 214 -6.16 -9.74 14.56
N ILE A 215 -5.37 -9.62 15.63
CA ILE A 215 -4.13 -8.83 15.61
C ILE A 215 -3.14 -9.42 14.60
N THR A 216 -2.94 -10.74 14.61
CA THR A 216 -1.98 -11.38 13.71
C THR A 216 -2.39 -11.24 12.24
N LEU A 217 -3.68 -11.38 11.92
CA LEU A 217 -4.19 -11.15 10.57
C LEU A 217 -3.97 -9.69 10.12
N GLY A 218 -4.22 -8.72 10.99
CA GLY A 218 -3.96 -7.31 10.73
C GLY A 218 -2.48 -7.04 10.45
N LEU A 219 -1.58 -7.59 11.28
CA LEU A 219 -0.13 -7.43 11.12
C LEU A 219 0.41 -8.11 9.84
N VAL A 220 -0.11 -9.28 9.47
CA VAL A 220 0.26 -9.93 8.20
C VAL A 220 -0.18 -9.09 7.00
N LYS A 221 -1.41 -8.56 7.00
CA LYS A 221 -1.88 -7.63 5.96
C LYS A 221 -0.96 -6.40 5.88
N ALA A 222 -0.60 -5.83 7.03
CA ALA A 222 0.30 -4.70 7.11
C ALA A 222 1.69 -5.01 6.52
N ALA A 223 2.28 -6.15 6.83
CA ALA A 223 3.56 -6.57 6.28
C ALA A 223 3.52 -6.68 4.74
N VAL A 224 2.46 -7.28 4.20
CA VAL A 224 2.24 -7.37 2.75
C VAL A 224 2.09 -5.99 2.12
N PHE A 225 1.30 -5.09 2.73
CA PHE A 225 1.16 -3.72 2.24
C PHE A 225 2.49 -2.97 2.28
N GLY A 226 3.27 -3.09 3.36
CA GLY A 226 4.59 -2.48 3.48
C GLY A 226 5.55 -2.94 2.39
N PHE A 227 5.58 -4.23 2.13
CA PHE A 227 6.35 -4.81 1.03
C PHE A 227 5.92 -4.25 -0.33
N LEU A 228 4.61 -4.25 -0.62
CA LEU A 228 4.07 -3.77 -1.91
C LEU A 228 4.32 -2.27 -2.12
N ILE A 229 4.13 -1.44 -1.09
CA ILE A 229 4.37 0.01 -1.16
C ILE A 229 5.83 0.30 -1.46
N ALA A 230 6.75 -0.32 -0.70
CA ALA A 230 8.18 -0.14 -0.92
C ALA A 230 8.63 -0.68 -2.28
N LEU A 231 8.08 -1.83 -2.71
CA LEU A 231 8.37 -2.42 -4.01
C LEU A 231 7.95 -1.49 -5.15
N MET A 232 6.70 -1.00 -5.13
CA MET A 232 6.18 -0.15 -6.19
C MET A 232 6.85 1.23 -6.21
N GLY A 233 7.12 1.82 -5.04
CA GLY A 233 7.89 3.05 -4.93
C GLY A 233 9.30 2.91 -5.54
N CYS A 234 10.02 1.85 -5.17
CA CYS A 234 11.34 1.55 -5.74
C CYS A 234 11.28 1.22 -7.24
N TYR A 235 10.29 0.44 -7.68
CA TYR A 235 10.13 0.05 -9.07
C TYR A 235 9.92 1.26 -9.99
N HIS A 236 9.00 2.16 -9.61
CA HIS A 236 8.72 3.36 -10.40
C HIS A 236 9.90 4.32 -10.39
N GLY A 237 10.54 4.53 -9.25
CA GLY A 237 11.76 5.36 -9.17
C GLY A 237 12.91 4.81 -10.01
N TYR A 238 13.17 3.50 -9.93
CA TYR A 238 14.27 2.86 -10.66
C TYR A 238 14.08 2.86 -12.18
N ASN A 239 12.83 2.79 -12.64
CA ASN A 239 12.46 2.80 -14.06
C ASN A 239 11.97 4.17 -14.55
N SER A 240 12.20 5.25 -13.81
CA SER A 240 11.87 6.61 -14.25
C SER A 240 12.66 6.99 -15.49
N GLY A 241 12.04 7.74 -16.42
CA GLY A 241 12.67 8.22 -17.63
C GLY A 241 13.74 9.28 -17.35
N ARG A 242 14.67 9.48 -18.29
CA ARG A 242 15.76 10.48 -18.19
C ARG A 242 15.28 11.92 -18.51
N GLY A 243 14.11 12.34 -18.04
CA GLY A 243 13.59 13.67 -18.30
C GLY A 243 12.73 14.21 -17.16
N ALA A 244 12.50 15.52 -17.14
CA ALA A 244 11.68 16.19 -16.12
C ALA A 244 10.20 15.72 -16.09
N GLN A 245 9.78 14.88 -17.05
CA GLN A 245 8.46 14.29 -17.15
C GLN A 245 8.46 12.75 -16.93
N GLY A 246 9.59 12.18 -16.52
CA GLY A 246 9.75 10.73 -16.25
C GLY A 246 9.34 10.30 -14.86
#